data_ada21022214935ea905703166aa08d4f
#
_entry.id   ada21022214935ea905703166aa08d4f
#
_cell.length_a   1.000
_cell.length_b   1.000
_cell.length_c   1.000
_cell.angle_alpha   90.00
_cell.angle_beta   90.00
_cell.angle_gamma   90.00
#
_symmetry.space_group_name_H-M   'P 1'
#
loop_
_entity.id
_entity.type
_entity.pdbx_description
1 polymer ?
#
loop_
_entity_poly.entity_id
_entity_poly.type
_entity_poly.pdbx_seq_one_letter_code
_entity_poly.pdbx_strand_id
1 'polypeptide(L)'
;MITRLILMIKKDMNKKIIIFLVGAMTIVEIIDYFNGFATIKGFIKTRSKKGLLVIFSILAFVLSAIIDNLTATIVLITILQKVIKNRDTRLWFSGLIIIAANAGGAWSPIGDVTTTMLWIGDKVTTFKLIQFF
;
A
#
# COMPACT_ATOMS: atom_id res chain seq x y z
N MET A 1 -4.01 -10.41 -38.35
CA MET A 1 -5.27 -10.20 -37.63
C MET A 1 -5.11 -10.44 -36.12
N ILE A 2 -4.62 -11.58 -35.70
CA ILE A 2 -4.42 -11.94 -34.27
C ILE A 2 -3.50 -10.95 -33.54
N THR A 3 -2.38 -10.55 -34.15
CA THR A 3 -1.43 -9.59 -33.55
C THR A 3 -2.06 -8.22 -33.31
N ARG A 4 -2.91 -7.74 -34.22
CA ARG A 4 -3.66 -6.47 -34.02
C ARG A 4 -4.68 -6.60 -32.88
N LEU A 5 -5.36 -7.72 -32.78
CA LEU A 5 -6.32 -7.98 -31.71
C LEU A 5 -5.63 -8.01 -30.33
N ILE A 6 -4.47 -8.69 -30.24
CA ILE A 6 -3.65 -8.73 -29.00
C ILE A 6 -3.16 -7.31 -28.62
N LEU A 7 -2.73 -6.51 -29.57
CA LEU A 7 -2.29 -5.14 -29.34
C LEU A 7 -3.44 -4.22 -28.88
N MET A 8 -4.64 -4.40 -29.46
CA MET A 8 -5.83 -3.65 -29.02
C MET A 8 -6.24 -4.01 -27.58
N ILE A 9 -6.31 -5.30 -27.27
CA ILE A 9 -6.63 -5.79 -25.90
C ILE A 9 -5.59 -5.26 -24.90
N LYS A 10 -4.30 -5.33 -25.21
CA LYS A 10 -3.21 -4.82 -24.37
C LYS A 10 -3.31 -3.30 -24.18
N LYS A 11 -3.68 -2.55 -25.21
CA LYS A 11 -3.85 -1.09 -25.13
C LYS A 11 -5.03 -0.69 -24.26
N ASP A 12 -6.16 -1.41 -24.36
CA ASP A 12 -7.34 -1.15 -23.52
C ASP A 12 -7.10 -1.53 -22.06
N MET A 13 -6.40 -2.62 -21.80
CA MET A 13 -6.00 -3.02 -20.45
C MET A 13 -5.08 -1.98 -19.82
N ASN A 14 -4.09 -1.47 -20.55
CA ASN A 14 -3.20 -0.42 -20.06
C ASN A 14 -3.97 0.86 -19.70
N LYS A 15 -4.96 1.25 -20.51
CA LYS A 15 -5.81 2.43 -20.22
C LYS A 15 -6.60 2.24 -18.93
N LYS A 16 -7.22 1.08 -18.74
CA LYS A 16 -7.99 0.76 -17.51
C LYS A 16 -7.10 0.83 -16.27
N ILE A 17 -5.88 0.27 -16.35
CA ILE A 17 -4.90 0.32 -15.26
C ILE A 17 -4.50 1.76 -14.94
N ILE A 18 -4.17 2.56 -15.95
CA ILE A 18 -3.77 3.96 -15.74
C ILE A 18 -4.90 4.76 -15.10
N ILE A 19 -6.13 4.62 -15.60
CA ILE A 19 -7.30 5.33 -15.05
C ILE A 19 -7.53 4.91 -13.60
N PHE A 20 -7.44 3.63 -13.29
CA PHE A 20 -7.57 3.11 -11.92
C PHE A 20 -6.49 3.70 -11.00
N LEU A 21 -5.21 3.66 -11.42
CA LEU A 21 -4.10 4.17 -10.61
C LEU A 21 -4.21 5.67 -10.38
N VAL A 22 -4.52 6.45 -11.41
CA VAL A 22 -4.72 7.90 -11.28
C VAL A 22 -5.88 8.20 -10.33
N GLY A 23 -7.01 7.49 -10.47
CA GLY A 23 -8.16 7.66 -9.58
C GLY A 23 -7.83 7.32 -8.13
N ALA A 24 -7.17 6.19 -7.89
CA ALA A 24 -6.77 5.76 -6.55
C ALA A 24 -5.78 6.76 -5.91
N MET A 25 -4.74 7.16 -6.64
CA MET A 25 -3.77 8.15 -6.15
C MET A 25 -4.41 9.50 -5.86
N THR A 26 -5.35 9.94 -6.70
CA THR A 26 -6.08 11.20 -6.46
C THR A 26 -6.87 11.15 -5.16
N ILE A 27 -7.54 10.04 -4.87
CA ILE A 27 -8.28 9.85 -3.62
C ILE A 27 -7.32 9.90 -2.41
N VAL A 28 -6.19 9.23 -2.50
CA VAL A 28 -5.18 9.21 -1.43
C VAL A 28 -4.61 10.61 -1.19
N GLU A 29 -4.30 11.36 -2.25
CA GLU A 29 -3.82 12.74 -2.16
C GLU A 29 -4.84 13.66 -1.50
N ILE A 30 -6.13 13.50 -1.82
CA ILE A 30 -7.21 14.24 -1.16
C ILE A 30 -7.26 13.91 0.33
N ILE A 31 -7.16 12.64 0.70
CA ILE A 31 -7.13 12.21 2.11
C ILE A 31 -5.94 12.83 2.85
N ASP A 32 -4.77 12.87 2.24
CA ASP A 32 -3.57 13.48 2.83
C ASP A 32 -3.71 14.99 2.96
N TYR A 33 -4.21 15.66 1.94
CA TYR A 33 -4.47 17.10 1.94
C TYR A 33 -5.39 17.52 3.10
N PHE A 34 -6.43 16.74 3.40
CA PHE A 34 -7.31 16.98 4.54
C PHE A 34 -6.78 16.41 5.87
N ASN A 35 -5.49 16.06 5.94
CA ASN A 35 -4.88 15.45 7.14
C ASN A 35 -5.58 14.16 7.61
N GLY A 36 -6.20 13.40 6.71
CA GLY A 36 -6.91 12.16 7.05
C GLY A 36 -6.00 11.14 7.76
N PHE A 37 -4.72 11.12 7.46
CA PHE A 37 -3.74 10.27 8.13
C PHE A 37 -3.32 10.75 9.53
N ALA A 38 -3.72 11.96 9.95
CA ALA A 38 -3.47 12.44 11.30
C ALA A 38 -4.16 11.57 12.37
N THR A 39 -5.27 10.95 12.01
CA THR A 39 -5.99 10.00 12.87
C THR A 39 -5.11 8.81 13.26
N ILE A 40 -4.20 8.38 12.38
CA ILE A 40 -3.25 7.28 12.64
C ILE A 40 -2.35 7.59 13.84
N LYS A 41 -1.99 8.85 14.06
CA LYS A 41 -1.20 9.26 15.24
C LYS A 41 -1.93 8.95 16.56
N GLY A 42 -3.25 8.98 16.56
CA GLY A 42 -4.08 8.66 17.73
C GLY A 42 -3.95 7.21 18.19
N PHE A 43 -3.64 6.30 17.29
CA PHE A 43 -3.41 4.87 17.61
C PHE A 43 -2.03 4.61 18.23
N ILE A 44 -1.09 5.55 18.10
CA ILE A 44 0.30 5.40 18.56
C ILE A 44 0.42 5.96 19.99
N LYS A 45 -0.20 5.31 20.96
CA LYS A 45 -0.13 5.70 22.39
C LYS A 45 0.95 4.98 23.18
N THR A 46 1.55 3.94 22.61
CA THR A 46 2.50 3.07 23.31
C THR A 46 3.91 3.68 23.34
N ARG A 47 4.53 3.75 24.53
CA ARG A 47 5.92 4.17 24.71
C ARG A 47 6.93 3.01 24.61
N SER A 48 6.47 1.76 24.56
CA SER A 48 7.33 0.59 24.44
C SER A 48 7.81 0.43 22.98
N LYS A 49 9.13 0.27 22.78
CA LYS A 49 9.70 0.04 21.43
C LYS A 49 9.11 -1.17 20.73
N LYS A 50 8.90 -2.26 21.46
CA LYS A 50 8.28 -3.49 20.93
C LYS A 50 6.82 -3.27 20.52
N GLY A 51 6.05 -2.59 21.36
CA GLY A 51 4.66 -2.25 21.07
C GLY A 51 4.54 -1.32 19.86
N LEU A 52 5.39 -0.29 19.76
CA LEU A 52 5.45 0.60 18.59
C LEU A 52 5.75 -0.19 17.31
N LEU A 53 6.70 -1.10 17.35
CA LEU A 53 7.07 -1.92 16.19
C LEU A 53 5.88 -2.75 15.71
N VAL A 54 5.17 -3.43 16.60
CA VAL A 54 3.99 -4.23 16.25
C VAL A 54 2.89 -3.34 15.68
N ILE A 55 2.61 -2.20 16.32
CA ILE A 55 1.57 -1.26 15.83
C ILE A 55 1.91 -0.74 14.43
N PHE A 56 3.16 -0.29 14.21
CA PHE A 56 3.56 0.18 12.89
C PHE A 56 3.52 -0.91 11.82
N SER A 57 3.88 -2.14 12.15
CA SER A 57 3.81 -3.27 11.21
C SER A 57 2.36 -3.63 10.85
N ILE A 58 1.45 -3.67 11.82
CA ILE A 58 0.02 -3.93 11.57
C ILE A 58 -0.58 -2.78 10.75
N LEU A 59 -0.30 -1.53 11.12
CA LEU A 59 -0.78 -0.38 10.37
C LEU A 59 -0.24 -0.36 8.93
N ALA A 60 1.03 -0.71 8.73
CA ALA A 60 1.64 -0.80 7.41
C ALA A 60 0.95 -1.85 6.54
N PHE A 61 0.70 -3.03 7.10
CA PHE A 61 0.01 -4.11 6.40
C PHE A 61 -1.42 -3.70 6.01
N VAL A 62 -2.22 -3.23 6.97
CA VAL A 62 -3.63 -2.86 6.74
C VAL A 62 -3.74 -1.68 5.80
N LEU A 63 -2.94 -0.64 6.01
CA LEU A 63 -2.98 0.57 5.19
C LEU A 63 -2.59 0.27 3.74
N SER A 64 -1.55 -0.52 3.56
CA SER A 64 -1.08 -0.94 2.23
C SER A 64 -2.10 -1.82 1.49
N ALA A 65 -2.86 -2.64 2.21
CA ALA A 65 -3.92 -3.44 1.60
C ALA A 65 -5.09 -2.59 1.06
N ILE A 66 -5.26 -1.36 1.56
CA ILE A 66 -6.39 -0.47 1.23
C ILE A 66 -5.98 0.59 0.19
N ILE A 67 -4.77 1.17 0.33
CA ILE A 67 -4.32 2.27 -0.54
C ILE A 67 -3.32 1.76 -1.58
N ASP A 68 -2.07 1.71 -1.22
CA ASP A 68 -0.95 1.09 -1.93
C ASP A 68 0.26 1.04 -1.00
N ASN A 69 1.21 0.15 -1.31
CA ASN A 69 2.38 -0.08 -0.48
C ASN A 69 3.34 1.13 -0.42
N LEU A 70 3.47 1.89 -1.49
CA LEU A 70 4.36 3.04 -1.56
C LEU A 70 3.83 4.18 -0.69
N THR A 71 2.56 4.56 -0.88
CA THR A 71 1.91 5.61 -0.10
C THR A 71 1.84 5.26 1.38
N ALA A 72 1.42 4.03 1.72
CA ALA A 72 1.39 3.53 3.09
C ALA A 72 2.77 3.65 3.76
N THR A 73 3.83 3.26 3.05
CA THR A 73 5.21 3.35 3.53
C THR A 73 5.63 4.80 3.79
N ILE A 74 5.40 5.71 2.84
CA ILE A 74 5.78 7.13 2.96
C ILE A 74 5.07 7.76 4.16
N VAL A 75 3.75 7.57 4.27
CA VAL A 75 2.95 8.12 5.38
C VAL A 75 3.46 7.62 6.73
N LEU A 76 3.66 6.30 6.87
CA LEU A 76 4.09 5.72 8.14
C LEU A 76 5.51 6.07 8.52
N ILE A 77 6.44 6.15 7.56
CA ILE A 77 7.81 6.61 7.82
C ILE A 77 7.81 8.08 8.24
N THR A 78 6.98 8.92 7.63
CA THR A 78 6.84 10.32 8.01
C THR A 78 6.33 10.46 9.46
N ILE A 79 5.36 9.64 9.85
CA ILE A 79 4.86 9.60 11.24
C ILE A 79 5.95 9.07 12.18
N LEU A 80 6.65 8.01 11.78
CA LEU A 80 7.74 7.40 12.55
C LEU A 80 8.85 8.41 12.88
N GLN A 81 9.21 9.28 11.92
CA GLN A 81 10.22 10.33 12.13
C GLN A 81 9.84 11.31 13.23
N LYS A 82 8.56 11.55 13.44
CA LYS A 82 8.04 12.41 14.50
C LYS A 82 8.00 11.71 15.87
N VAL A 83 7.88 10.38 15.89
CA VAL A 83 7.76 9.57 17.10
C VAL A 83 9.12 9.10 17.62
N ILE A 84 10.02 8.69 16.74
CA ILE A 84 11.33 8.12 17.09
C ILE A 84 12.44 9.04 16.64
N LYS A 85 13.19 9.62 17.61
CA LYS A 85 14.30 10.54 17.36
C LYS A 85 15.60 9.80 16.99
N ASN A 86 15.83 8.61 17.52
CA ASN A 86 17.04 7.83 17.28
C ASN A 86 17.08 7.30 15.84
N ARG A 87 18.16 7.63 15.10
CA ARG A 87 18.33 7.29 13.68
C ARG A 87 18.38 5.80 13.43
N ASP A 88 19.16 5.05 14.21
CA ASP A 88 19.33 3.61 13.99
C ASP A 88 18.04 2.84 14.25
N THR A 89 17.34 3.20 15.32
CA THR A 89 16.01 2.65 15.61
C THR A 89 15.02 2.94 14.47
N ARG A 90 15.04 4.17 13.91
CA ARG A 90 14.19 4.52 12.76
C ARG A 90 14.50 3.68 11.54
N LEU A 91 15.75 3.44 11.22
CA LEU A 91 16.15 2.61 10.07
C LEU A 91 15.61 1.19 10.19
N TRP A 92 15.74 0.57 11.36
CA TRP A 92 15.18 -0.77 11.62
C TRP A 92 13.64 -0.79 11.49
N PHE A 93 12.96 0.19 12.07
CA PHE A 93 11.50 0.30 11.96
C PHE A 93 11.05 0.56 10.51
N SER A 94 11.77 1.42 9.78
CA SER A 94 11.46 1.68 8.38
C SER A 94 11.58 0.42 7.52
N GLY A 95 12.61 -0.39 7.76
CA GLY A 95 12.76 -1.69 7.06
C GLY A 95 11.57 -2.62 7.32
N LEU A 96 11.13 -2.72 8.57
CA LEU A 96 9.97 -3.54 8.93
C LEU A 96 8.65 -3.00 8.38
N ILE A 97 8.47 -1.67 8.36
CA ILE A 97 7.31 -1.02 7.72
C ILE A 97 7.26 -1.36 6.24
N ILE A 98 8.39 -1.28 5.53
CA ILE A 98 8.47 -1.62 4.10
C ILE A 98 8.08 -3.08 3.86
N ILE A 99 8.61 -4.01 4.66
CA ILE A 99 8.28 -5.44 4.54
C ILE A 99 6.78 -5.67 4.80
N ALA A 100 6.23 -5.10 5.87
CA ALA A 100 4.84 -5.24 6.22
C ALA A 100 3.90 -4.60 5.17
N ALA A 101 4.28 -3.43 4.63
CA ALA A 101 3.52 -2.77 3.58
C ALA A 101 3.51 -3.61 2.29
N ASN A 102 4.65 -4.17 1.88
CA ASN A 102 4.69 -5.04 0.70
C ASN A 102 3.85 -6.32 0.91
N ALA A 103 3.89 -6.91 2.11
CA ALA A 103 3.04 -8.05 2.44
C ALA A 103 1.55 -7.70 2.36
N GLY A 104 1.14 -6.55 2.90
CA GLY A 104 -0.23 -6.06 2.82
C GLY A 104 -0.68 -5.75 1.39
N GLY A 105 0.20 -5.14 0.60
CA GLY A 105 -0.04 -4.86 -0.81
C GLY A 105 -0.22 -6.13 -1.64
N ALA A 106 0.57 -7.15 -1.38
CA ALA A 106 0.45 -8.45 -2.06
C ALA A 106 -0.84 -9.21 -1.69
N TRP A 107 -1.36 -8.99 -0.47
CA TRP A 107 -2.57 -9.65 0.03
C TRP A 107 -3.86 -9.10 -0.61
N SER A 108 -3.86 -7.89 -1.13
CA SER A 108 -5.03 -7.18 -1.67
C SER A 108 -4.89 -6.96 -3.17
N PRO A 109 -5.99 -7.01 -3.95
CA PRO A 109 -5.95 -6.74 -5.39
C PRO A 109 -5.65 -5.27 -5.74
N ILE A 110 -5.75 -4.36 -4.78
CA ILE A 110 -5.54 -2.91 -4.98
C ILE A 110 -4.31 -2.37 -4.23
N GLY A 111 -3.68 -3.17 -3.39
CA GLY A 111 -2.58 -2.74 -2.52
C GLY A 111 -1.21 -2.68 -3.21
N ASP A 112 -1.06 -3.25 -4.40
CA ASP A 112 0.15 -3.18 -5.23
C ASP A 112 -0.22 -3.11 -6.70
N VAL A 113 0.55 -2.34 -7.47
CA VAL A 113 0.38 -2.23 -8.93
C VAL A 113 0.42 -3.60 -9.60
N THR A 114 1.29 -4.49 -9.15
CA THR A 114 1.43 -5.85 -9.72
C THR A 114 0.17 -6.68 -9.51
N THR A 115 -0.36 -6.71 -8.29
CA THR A 115 -1.62 -7.43 -7.98
C THR A 115 -2.81 -6.80 -8.68
N THR A 116 -2.85 -5.47 -8.77
CA THR A 116 -3.88 -4.73 -9.52
C THR A 116 -3.86 -5.10 -11.00
N MET A 117 -2.68 -5.17 -11.62
CA MET A 117 -2.54 -5.57 -13.02
C MET A 117 -3.00 -7.00 -13.26
N LEU A 118 -2.68 -7.93 -12.38
CA LEU A 118 -3.11 -9.33 -12.46
C LEU A 118 -4.63 -9.45 -12.28
N TRP A 119 -5.20 -8.68 -11.38
CA TRP A 119 -6.65 -8.67 -11.10
C TRP A 119 -7.43 -8.06 -12.27
N ILE A 120 -7.03 -6.89 -12.80
CA ILE A 120 -7.68 -6.27 -13.97
C ILE A 120 -7.51 -7.12 -15.24
N GLY A 121 -6.40 -7.88 -15.33
CA GLY A 121 -6.14 -8.79 -16.44
C GLY A 121 -6.84 -10.16 -16.32
N ASP A 122 -7.76 -10.34 -15.35
CA ASP A 122 -8.48 -11.58 -15.05
C ASP A 122 -7.57 -12.81 -14.84
N LYS A 123 -6.31 -12.57 -14.38
CA LYS A 123 -5.34 -13.64 -14.07
C LYS A 123 -5.50 -14.19 -12.66
N VAL A 124 -5.99 -13.35 -11.74
CA VAL A 124 -6.20 -13.69 -10.33
C VAL A 124 -7.55 -13.16 -9.88
N THR A 125 -8.30 -13.97 -9.13
CA THR A 125 -9.53 -13.51 -8.47
C THR A 125 -9.22 -13.02 -7.06
N THR A 126 -9.97 -12.02 -6.57
CA THR A 126 -9.82 -11.47 -5.22
C THR A 126 -9.81 -12.57 -4.15
N PHE A 127 -10.70 -13.55 -4.28
CA PHE A 127 -10.81 -14.65 -3.32
C PHE A 127 -9.55 -15.54 -3.28
N LYS A 128 -8.99 -15.87 -4.44
CA LYS A 128 -7.75 -16.65 -4.52
C LYS A 128 -6.57 -15.88 -3.92
N LEU A 129 -6.50 -14.58 -4.13
CA LEU A 129 -5.42 -13.74 -3.62
C LEU A 129 -5.44 -13.72 -2.07
N ILE A 130 -6.62 -13.54 -1.47
CA ILE A 130 -6.80 -13.54 -0.01
C ILE A 130 -6.54 -14.92 0.61
N GLN A 131 -6.86 -16.00 -0.12
CA GLN A 131 -6.72 -17.37 0.39
C GLN A 131 -5.29 -17.92 0.31
N PHE A 132 -4.45 -17.37 -0.58
CA PHE A 132 -3.07 -17.83 -0.80
C PHE A 132 -2.07 -17.27 0.22
N PHE A 133 -2.44 -16.23 0.95
CA PHE A 133 -1.66 -15.58 2.01
C PHE A 133 -2.34 -15.72 3.36
#